data_254e0b12edabf11b56c496379d978203
#
_entry.id   254e0b12edabf11b56c496379d978203
#
_cell.length_a   1.000
_cell.length_b   1.000
_cell.length_c   1.000
_cell.angle_alpha   90.00
_cell.angle_beta   90.00
_cell.angle_gamma   90.00
#
_symmetry.space_group_name_H-M   'P 1'
#
loop_
_entity.id
_entity.type
_entity.pdbx_description
1 polymer ?
#
loop_
_entity_poly.entity_id
_entity_poly.type
_entity_poly.pdbx_seq_one_letter_code
_entity_poly.pdbx_strand_id
1 'polypeptide(L)'
;MRVLIVEDEKLLAESLKTLLERKGFTVETAFDGVSGAEYAETGIYDLLILDVMMPDMDGYAVARQVRQKRCTVPILMLTAKSDLPDRIEGLNAGADYYLTKPFDIVELLACIRALLRRQGGQVDRLVFGNTTLDLDADTLTCGEKKMRLSAKEFDVMRLLMQAGENNTPKESILTHVWGFDSDAVENNIEVYIGFLRKKLKGQQVHAGWRGSGL
;
A
#
# COMPACT_ATOMS: atom_id res chain seq x y z
N MET A 1 3.08 -3.30 -1.72
CA MET A 1 2.09 -2.25 -1.40
C MET A 1 0.76 -2.90 -1.11
N ARG A 2 0.17 -2.56 0.04
CA ARG A 2 -1.08 -3.16 0.49
C ARG A 2 -2.25 -2.26 0.18
N VAL A 3 -3.27 -2.80 -0.48
CA VAL A 3 -4.48 -2.09 -0.91
C VAL A 3 -5.68 -2.71 -0.22
N LEU A 4 -6.54 -1.89 0.37
CA LEU A 4 -7.86 -2.32 0.81
C LEU A 4 -8.90 -1.89 -0.23
N ILE A 5 -9.72 -2.83 -0.67
CA ILE A 5 -10.89 -2.58 -1.52
C ILE A 5 -12.13 -2.74 -0.65
N VAL A 6 -12.98 -1.72 -0.60
CA VAL A 6 -14.28 -1.75 0.06
C VAL A 6 -15.34 -1.60 -1.00
N GLU A 7 -16.05 -2.69 -1.29
CA GLU A 7 -17.00 -2.81 -2.40
C GLU A 7 -18.01 -3.90 -2.05
N ASP A 8 -19.30 -3.60 -2.06
CA ASP A 8 -20.38 -4.56 -1.69
C ASP A 8 -20.66 -5.57 -2.82
N GLU A 9 -20.38 -5.23 -4.05
CA GLU A 9 -20.47 -6.17 -5.16
C GLU A 9 -19.25 -7.13 -5.17
N LYS A 10 -19.42 -8.30 -4.55
CA LYS A 10 -18.36 -9.30 -4.37
C LYS A 10 -17.63 -9.68 -5.65
N LEU A 11 -18.35 -9.81 -6.78
CA LEU A 11 -17.74 -10.16 -8.06
C LEU A 11 -16.78 -9.07 -8.55
N LEU A 12 -17.15 -7.81 -8.39
CA LEU A 12 -16.31 -6.67 -8.73
C LEU A 12 -15.09 -6.58 -7.81
N ALA A 13 -15.31 -6.70 -6.49
CA ALA A 13 -14.23 -6.69 -5.50
C ALA A 13 -13.18 -7.76 -5.78
N GLU A 14 -13.59 -9.02 -6.01
CA GLU A 14 -12.68 -10.13 -6.31
C GLU A 14 -11.99 -9.99 -7.68
N SER A 15 -12.68 -9.41 -8.66
CA SER A 15 -12.09 -9.12 -9.97
C SER A 15 -10.98 -8.07 -9.87
N LEU A 16 -11.24 -7.00 -9.11
CA LEU A 16 -10.26 -5.94 -8.83
C LEU A 16 -9.08 -6.50 -8.03
N LYS A 17 -9.35 -7.30 -7.00
CA LYS A 17 -8.32 -7.98 -6.21
C LYS A 17 -7.40 -8.80 -7.10
N THR A 18 -7.97 -9.72 -7.90
CA THR A 18 -7.19 -10.57 -8.82
C THR A 18 -6.34 -9.73 -9.78
N LEU A 19 -6.90 -8.64 -10.31
CA LEU A 19 -6.21 -7.73 -11.19
C LEU A 19 -5.00 -7.07 -10.51
N LEU A 20 -5.21 -6.50 -9.32
CA LEU A 20 -4.17 -5.79 -8.60
C LEU A 20 -3.09 -6.73 -8.05
N GLU A 21 -3.46 -7.93 -7.60
CA GLU A 21 -2.50 -8.96 -7.20
C GLU A 21 -1.57 -9.37 -8.35
N ARG A 22 -2.09 -9.50 -9.57
CA ARG A 22 -1.27 -9.73 -10.78
C ARG A 22 -0.31 -8.57 -11.09
N LYS A 23 -0.58 -7.38 -10.55
CA LYS A 23 0.29 -6.20 -10.68
C LYS A 23 1.25 -6.04 -9.49
N GLY A 24 1.31 -7.04 -8.59
CA GLY A 24 2.24 -7.05 -7.46
C GLY A 24 1.74 -6.36 -6.19
N PHE A 25 0.46 -5.98 -6.12
CA PHE A 25 -0.15 -5.48 -4.89
C PHE A 25 -0.54 -6.64 -3.98
N THR A 26 -0.52 -6.41 -2.68
CA THR A 26 -1.19 -7.28 -1.70
C THR A 26 -2.56 -6.68 -1.45
N VAL A 27 -3.63 -7.43 -1.68
CA VAL A 27 -4.99 -6.87 -1.67
C VAL A 27 -5.87 -7.58 -0.65
N GLU A 28 -6.55 -6.81 0.16
CA GLU A 28 -7.62 -7.25 1.05
C GLU A 28 -8.94 -6.63 0.59
N THR A 29 -10.05 -7.34 0.83
CA THR A 29 -11.40 -6.90 0.46
C THR A 29 -12.30 -6.86 1.67
N ALA A 30 -13.08 -5.80 1.79
CA ALA A 30 -14.22 -5.70 2.68
C ALA A 30 -15.49 -5.49 1.83
N PHE A 31 -16.60 -6.07 2.24
CA PHE A 31 -17.83 -6.10 1.44
C PHE A 31 -18.94 -5.19 2.03
N ASP A 32 -18.58 -4.37 2.98
CA ASP A 32 -19.45 -3.36 3.58
C ASP A 32 -18.62 -2.20 4.18
N GLY A 33 -19.25 -1.06 4.38
CA GLY A 33 -18.56 0.14 4.85
C GLY A 33 -18.06 0.04 6.29
N VAL A 34 -18.77 -0.70 7.17
CA VAL A 34 -18.38 -0.85 8.59
C VAL A 34 -17.09 -1.64 8.69
N SER A 35 -17.04 -2.84 8.09
CA SER A 35 -15.81 -3.65 8.01
C SER A 35 -14.68 -2.91 7.31
N GLY A 36 -15.01 -2.17 6.24
CA GLY A 36 -14.03 -1.34 5.52
C GLY A 36 -13.40 -0.26 6.39
N ALA A 37 -14.19 0.43 7.21
CA ALA A 37 -13.70 1.43 8.15
C ALA A 37 -12.81 0.80 9.23
N GLU A 38 -13.22 -0.32 9.82
CA GLU A 38 -12.45 -1.05 10.83
C GLU A 38 -11.08 -1.50 10.28
N TYR A 39 -11.06 -2.05 9.08
CA TYR A 39 -9.81 -2.46 8.42
C TYR A 39 -8.92 -1.24 8.15
N ALA A 40 -9.48 -0.15 7.61
CA ALA A 40 -8.72 1.05 7.32
C ALA A 40 -8.08 1.68 8.57
N GLU A 41 -8.75 1.60 9.74
CA GLU A 41 -8.23 2.12 11.03
C GLU A 41 -6.97 1.38 11.52
N THR A 42 -6.69 0.19 11.02
CA THR A 42 -5.48 -0.57 11.36
C THR A 42 -4.19 0.13 10.89
N GLY A 43 -4.31 1.02 9.90
CA GLY A 43 -3.19 1.82 9.39
C GLY A 43 -2.15 1.06 8.58
N ILE A 44 -2.43 -0.19 8.17
CA ILE A 44 -1.48 -1.04 7.43
C ILE A 44 -1.56 -0.88 5.91
N TYR A 45 -2.57 -0.17 5.41
CA TYR A 45 -2.80 -0.01 3.98
C TYR A 45 -2.07 1.20 3.43
N ASP A 46 -1.54 1.03 2.22
CA ASP A 46 -0.91 2.10 1.44
C ASP A 46 -1.93 2.86 0.59
N LEU A 47 -3.10 2.26 0.33
CA LEU A 47 -4.20 2.82 -0.47
C LEU A 47 -5.52 2.20 -0.07
N LEU A 48 -6.58 3.02 -0.02
CA LEU A 48 -7.97 2.58 0.06
C LEU A 48 -8.64 2.81 -1.29
N ILE A 49 -9.38 1.81 -1.76
CA ILE A 49 -10.30 1.91 -2.90
C ILE A 49 -11.70 1.69 -2.32
N LEU A 50 -12.54 2.73 -2.35
CA LEU A 50 -13.85 2.72 -1.73
C LEU A 50 -14.94 2.88 -2.79
N ASP A 51 -15.90 1.95 -2.84
CA ASP A 51 -17.15 2.26 -3.52
C ASP A 51 -17.93 3.30 -2.71
N VAL A 52 -18.55 4.22 -3.43
CA VAL A 52 -19.43 5.22 -2.81
C VAL A 52 -20.78 4.62 -2.44
N MET A 53 -21.33 3.75 -3.28
CA MET A 53 -22.70 3.27 -3.17
C MET A 53 -22.77 1.91 -2.46
N MET A 54 -22.56 1.94 -1.15
CA MET A 54 -22.71 0.73 -0.32
C MET A 54 -23.90 0.88 0.64
N PRO A 55 -24.59 -0.24 1.00
CA PRO A 55 -25.64 -0.21 2.00
C PRO A 55 -25.08 0.13 3.39
N ASP A 56 -25.96 0.63 4.28
CA ASP A 56 -25.70 0.98 5.68
C ASP A 56 -24.67 2.10 5.90
N MET A 57 -23.46 1.94 5.44
CA MET A 57 -22.38 2.94 5.52
C MET A 57 -21.78 3.16 4.13
N ASP A 58 -22.03 4.32 3.55
CA ASP A 58 -21.50 4.70 2.24
C ASP A 58 -19.99 5.01 2.27
N GLY A 59 -19.37 5.02 1.09
CA GLY A 59 -17.93 5.31 0.99
C GLY A 59 -17.53 6.70 1.49
N TYR A 60 -18.44 7.68 1.47
CA TYR A 60 -18.20 9.01 2.03
C TYR A 60 -18.10 8.95 3.55
N ALA A 61 -18.97 8.17 4.20
CA ALA A 61 -18.94 7.97 5.64
C ALA A 61 -17.65 7.24 6.08
N VAL A 62 -17.26 6.20 5.34
CA VAL A 62 -15.97 5.51 5.56
C VAL A 62 -14.80 6.49 5.47
N ALA A 63 -14.72 7.29 4.39
CA ALA A 63 -13.66 8.26 4.22
C ALA A 63 -13.61 9.30 5.36
N ARG A 64 -14.78 9.85 5.74
CA ARG A 64 -14.87 10.79 6.88
C ARG A 64 -14.35 10.16 8.18
N GLN A 65 -14.74 8.92 8.48
CA GLN A 65 -14.30 8.21 9.69
C GLN A 65 -12.79 8.00 9.68
N VAL A 66 -12.22 7.54 8.58
CA VAL A 66 -10.76 7.35 8.40
C VAL A 66 -10.02 8.68 8.64
N ARG A 67 -10.52 9.78 8.08
CA ARG A 67 -9.89 11.11 8.25
C ARG A 67 -10.03 11.66 9.67
N GLN A 68 -11.16 11.41 10.35
CA GLN A 68 -11.34 11.78 11.77
C GLN A 68 -10.31 11.10 12.68
N LYS A 69 -9.88 9.90 12.35
CA LYS A 69 -8.80 9.17 13.04
C LYS A 69 -7.39 9.65 12.64
N ARG A 70 -7.30 10.74 11.87
CA ARG A 70 -6.04 11.32 11.36
C ARG A 70 -5.24 10.36 10.47
N CYS A 71 -5.88 9.37 9.90
CA CYS A 71 -5.24 8.49 8.93
C CYS A 71 -5.09 9.25 7.60
N THR A 72 -3.86 9.29 7.08
CA THR A 72 -3.49 10.01 5.85
C THR A 72 -3.38 9.10 4.64
N VAL A 73 -3.79 7.84 4.75
CA VAL A 73 -3.79 6.90 3.64
C VAL A 73 -4.55 7.50 2.45
N PRO A 74 -4.02 7.42 1.21
CA PRO A 74 -4.75 7.89 0.03
C PRO A 74 -6.03 7.10 -0.17
N ILE A 75 -7.06 7.82 -0.59
CA ILE A 75 -8.40 7.27 -0.85
C ILE A 75 -8.77 7.53 -2.31
N LEU A 76 -8.99 6.45 -3.07
CA LEU A 76 -9.59 6.44 -4.39
C LEU A 76 -11.05 6.03 -4.25
N MET A 77 -11.97 6.90 -4.59
CA MET A 77 -13.39 6.56 -4.66
C MET A 77 -13.76 6.01 -6.04
N LEU A 78 -14.47 4.88 -6.05
CA LEU A 78 -15.15 4.32 -7.22
C LEU A 78 -16.63 4.63 -7.11
N THR A 79 -17.28 5.05 -8.20
CA THR A 79 -18.68 5.43 -8.13
C THR A 79 -19.37 5.41 -9.49
N ALA A 80 -20.67 5.08 -9.48
CA ALA A 80 -21.54 5.32 -10.63
C ALA A 80 -21.98 6.79 -10.78
N LYS A 81 -21.74 7.61 -9.75
CA LYS A 81 -22.12 9.02 -9.73
C LYS A 81 -21.07 9.87 -10.44
N SER A 82 -21.46 10.52 -11.52
CA SER A 82 -20.56 11.34 -12.36
C SER A 82 -20.74 12.84 -12.16
N ASP A 83 -21.78 13.24 -11.42
CA ASP A 83 -22.18 14.63 -11.31
C ASP A 83 -21.21 15.45 -10.44
N LEU A 84 -21.10 16.73 -10.77
CA LEU A 84 -20.19 17.65 -10.09
C LEU A 84 -20.45 17.74 -8.56
N PRO A 85 -21.71 17.81 -8.08
CA PRO A 85 -21.99 17.81 -6.64
C PRO A 85 -21.46 16.59 -5.90
N ASP A 86 -21.62 15.39 -6.46
CA ASP A 86 -21.14 14.14 -5.86
C ASP A 86 -19.61 14.09 -5.77
N ARG A 87 -18.92 14.59 -6.80
CA ARG A 87 -17.45 14.69 -6.80
C ARG A 87 -16.95 15.68 -5.74
N ILE A 88 -17.65 16.80 -5.56
CA ILE A 88 -17.34 17.79 -4.52
C ILE A 88 -17.57 17.17 -3.14
N GLU A 89 -18.64 16.41 -2.94
CA GLU A 89 -18.91 15.71 -1.69
C GLU A 89 -17.81 14.70 -1.35
N GLY A 90 -17.36 13.90 -2.34
CA GLY A 90 -16.26 12.94 -2.16
C GLY A 90 -14.97 13.60 -1.73
N LEU A 91 -14.59 14.70 -2.38
CA LEU A 91 -13.39 15.45 -2.00
C LEU A 91 -13.52 16.05 -0.59
N ASN A 92 -14.68 16.58 -0.24
CA ASN A 92 -14.97 17.11 1.11
C ASN A 92 -14.99 16.00 2.17
N ALA A 93 -15.38 14.78 1.81
CA ALA A 93 -15.31 13.63 2.68
C ALA A 93 -13.87 13.14 2.94
N GLY A 94 -12.91 13.63 2.17
CA GLY A 94 -11.49 13.34 2.33
C GLY A 94 -10.92 12.37 1.30
N ALA A 95 -11.59 12.15 0.17
CA ALA A 95 -11.02 11.43 -0.96
C ALA A 95 -9.90 12.22 -1.63
N ASP A 96 -8.88 11.52 -2.12
CA ASP A 96 -7.76 12.12 -2.86
C ASP A 96 -7.98 12.05 -4.37
N TYR A 97 -8.80 11.10 -4.81
CA TYR A 97 -9.18 10.93 -6.21
C TYR A 97 -10.56 10.27 -6.35
N TYR A 98 -11.14 10.45 -7.54
CA TYR A 98 -12.49 10.03 -7.85
C TYR A 98 -12.50 9.40 -9.26
N LEU A 99 -12.93 8.14 -9.38
CA LEU A 99 -13.00 7.41 -10.64
C LEU A 99 -14.42 6.91 -10.89
N THR A 100 -15.01 7.27 -12.02
CA THR A 100 -16.39 6.91 -12.34
C THR A 100 -16.50 5.53 -12.98
N LYS A 101 -17.48 4.76 -12.54
CA LYS A 101 -17.88 3.48 -13.16
C LYS A 101 -18.77 3.77 -14.40
N PRO A 102 -18.57 3.10 -15.56
CA PRO A 102 -17.50 2.14 -15.84
C PRO A 102 -16.16 2.80 -16.11
N PHE A 103 -15.07 2.20 -15.65
CA PHE A 103 -13.72 2.72 -15.83
C PHE A 103 -12.85 1.71 -16.61
N ASP A 104 -11.83 2.22 -17.28
CA ASP A 104 -10.80 1.39 -17.89
C ASP A 104 -9.77 0.95 -16.84
N ILE A 105 -9.30 -0.30 -16.97
CA ILE A 105 -8.27 -0.86 -16.09
C ILE A 105 -6.97 -0.03 -16.13
N VAL A 106 -6.62 0.50 -17.32
CA VAL A 106 -5.43 1.34 -17.48
C VAL A 106 -5.59 2.65 -16.72
N GLU A 107 -6.78 3.23 -16.73
CA GLU A 107 -7.11 4.44 -15.97
C GLU A 107 -7.04 4.19 -14.45
N LEU A 108 -7.66 3.11 -13.98
CA LEU A 108 -7.60 2.71 -12.56
C LEU A 108 -6.14 2.58 -12.09
N LEU A 109 -5.32 1.85 -12.84
CA LEU A 109 -3.91 1.66 -12.48
C LEU A 109 -3.11 2.97 -12.52
N ALA A 110 -3.43 3.88 -13.44
CA ALA A 110 -2.80 5.20 -13.50
C ALA A 110 -3.16 6.05 -12.27
N CYS A 111 -4.43 6.03 -11.84
CA CYS A 111 -4.91 6.72 -10.64
C CYS A 111 -4.21 6.16 -9.37
N ILE A 112 -4.17 4.84 -9.23
CA ILE A 112 -3.49 4.17 -8.11
C ILE A 112 -2.03 4.61 -8.03
N ARG A 113 -1.29 4.57 -9.14
CA ARG A 113 0.11 5.00 -9.17
C ARG A 113 0.27 6.48 -8.81
N ALA A 114 -0.62 7.34 -9.32
CA ALA A 114 -0.58 8.77 -9.03
C ALA A 114 -0.82 9.06 -7.54
N LEU A 115 -1.73 8.32 -6.89
CA LEU A 115 -2.03 8.45 -5.48
C LEU A 115 -0.87 7.96 -4.61
N LEU A 116 -0.35 6.79 -4.90
CA LEU A 116 0.79 6.22 -4.18
C LEU A 116 2.04 7.10 -4.32
N ARG A 117 2.22 7.81 -5.43
CA ARG A 117 3.31 8.75 -5.64
C ARG A 117 3.21 10.01 -4.77
N ARG A 118 2.03 10.48 -4.40
CA ARG A 118 1.82 11.70 -3.59
C ARG A 118 2.26 11.57 -2.13
N GLN A 119 2.39 10.37 -1.59
CA GLN A 119 2.73 10.15 -0.16
C GLN A 119 4.17 10.46 0.24
N GLY A 120 5.04 10.82 -0.65
CA GLY A 120 6.41 11.18 -0.25
C GLY A 120 7.32 11.55 -1.39
N GLY A 121 7.22 12.72 -1.93
CA GLY A 121 8.15 13.35 -2.89
C GLY A 121 9.02 12.42 -3.72
N GLN A 122 9.17 12.61 -5.01
CA GLN A 122 9.96 11.79 -5.96
C GLN A 122 9.85 10.26 -5.77
N VAL A 123 8.72 9.68 -6.14
CA VAL A 123 8.21 8.43 -5.59
C VAL A 123 8.45 7.22 -6.49
N ASP A 124 9.28 7.34 -7.47
CA ASP A 124 9.71 6.14 -8.20
C ASP A 124 10.90 5.46 -7.49
N ARG A 125 11.45 6.10 -6.43
CA ARG A 125 12.65 5.60 -5.75
C ARG A 125 12.71 6.04 -4.29
N LEU A 126 12.99 5.09 -3.40
CA LEU A 126 13.45 5.38 -2.05
C LEU A 126 14.96 5.38 -2.03
N VAL A 127 15.56 6.40 -1.41
CA VAL A 127 17.02 6.51 -1.29
C VAL A 127 17.40 6.56 0.18
N PHE A 128 18.30 5.68 0.59
CA PHE A 128 18.87 5.68 1.93
C PHE A 128 20.38 5.38 1.86
N GLY A 129 21.19 6.37 2.15
CA GLY A 129 22.63 6.29 1.97
C GLY A 129 22.99 6.05 0.50
N ASN A 130 23.73 4.99 0.23
CA ASN A 130 24.13 4.57 -1.12
C ASN A 130 23.17 3.53 -1.74
N THR A 131 22.02 3.34 -1.15
CA THR A 131 21.03 2.34 -1.57
C THR A 131 19.80 3.04 -2.12
N THR A 132 19.34 2.59 -3.28
CA THR A 132 18.15 3.08 -3.97
C THR A 132 17.22 1.92 -4.27
N LEU A 133 15.99 1.98 -3.78
CA LEU A 133 14.92 1.05 -4.14
C LEU A 133 14.03 1.72 -5.18
N ASP A 134 14.01 1.13 -6.38
CA ASP A 134 13.13 1.56 -7.47
C ASP A 134 11.76 0.89 -7.28
N LEU A 135 10.74 1.70 -7.04
CA LEU A 135 9.41 1.21 -6.67
C LEU A 135 8.59 0.73 -7.86
N ASP A 136 8.94 1.12 -9.07
CA ASP A 136 8.28 0.67 -10.31
C ASP A 136 8.90 -0.62 -10.87
N ALA A 137 10.21 -0.78 -10.71
CA ALA A 137 10.94 -1.89 -11.30
C ALA A 137 11.23 -3.05 -10.31
N ASP A 138 10.81 -2.95 -9.05
CA ASP A 138 11.13 -3.90 -7.97
C ASP A 138 12.63 -4.18 -7.87
N THR A 139 13.44 -3.15 -8.07
CA THR A 139 14.90 -3.30 -8.08
C THR A 139 15.57 -2.50 -6.98
N LEU A 140 16.55 -3.13 -6.36
CA LEU A 140 17.43 -2.52 -5.37
C LEU A 140 18.80 -2.26 -6.02
N THR A 141 19.25 -1.03 -5.90
CA THR A 141 20.62 -0.63 -6.32
C THR A 141 21.41 -0.26 -5.07
N CYS A 142 22.58 -0.84 -4.88
CA CYS A 142 23.47 -0.49 -3.79
C CYS A 142 24.89 -0.31 -4.37
N GLY A 143 25.38 0.93 -4.36
CA GLY A 143 26.56 1.31 -5.13
C GLY A 143 26.35 1.05 -6.63
N GLU A 144 27.23 0.25 -7.23
CA GLU A 144 27.16 -0.13 -8.66
C GLU A 144 26.29 -1.39 -8.90
N LYS A 145 25.91 -2.11 -7.84
CA LYS A 145 25.19 -3.37 -7.99
C LYS A 145 23.68 -3.13 -8.02
N LYS A 146 23.04 -3.54 -9.11
CA LYS A 146 21.59 -3.59 -9.27
C LYS A 146 21.09 -5.02 -9.17
N MET A 147 20.01 -5.23 -8.40
CA MET A 147 19.43 -6.55 -8.16
C MET A 147 17.91 -6.47 -8.10
N ARG A 148 17.24 -7.49 -8.64
CA ARG A 148 15.78 -7.62 -8.56
C ARG A 148 15.39 -8.27 -7.25
N LEU A 149 14.32 -7.76 -6.63
CA LEU A 149 13.73 -8.31 -5.42
C LEU A 149 12.49 -9.13 -5.76
N SER A 150 12.22 -10.17 -4.96
CA SER A 150 10.90 -10.79 -4.95
C SER A 150 9.90 -9.86 -4.24
N ALA A 151 8.59 -10.09 -4.41
CA ALA A 151 7.56 -9.23 -3.83
C ALA A 151 7.74 -9.05 -2.31
N LYS A 152 7.99 -10.13 -1.56
CA LYS A 152 8.20 -10.05 -0.11
C LYS A 152 9.53 -9.39 0.29
N GLU A 153 10.62 -9.65 -0.45
CA GLU A 153 11.89 -8.92 -0.24
C GLU A 153 11.72 -7.43 -0.49
N PHE A 154 10.95 -7.07 -1.52
CA PHE A 154 10.66 -5.69 -1.86
C PHE A 154 9.86 -5.00 -0.75
N ASP A 155 8.77 -5.62 -0.27
CA ASP A 155 7.93 -5.06 0.80
C ASP A 155 8.71 -4.87 2.11
N VAL A 156 9.52 -5.87 2.51
CA VAL A 156 10.40 -5.75 3.69
C VAL A 156 11.40 -4.60 3.48
N MET A 157 12.06 -4.56 2.32
CA MET A 157 13.06 -3.53 2.02
C MET A 157 12.45 -2.13 2.00
N ARG A 158 11.26 -1.98 1.41
CA ARG A 158 10.51 -0.73 1.37
C ARG A 158 10.22 -0.20 2.78
N LEU A 159 9.69 -1.04 3.67
CA LEU A 159 9.41 -0.65 5.06
C LEU A 159 10.67 -0.22 5.80
N LEU A 160 11.77 -0.96 5.66
CA LEU A 160 13.03 -0.61 6.29
C LEU A 160 13.60 0.71 5.76
N MET A 161 13.51 0.96 4.45
CA MET A 161 13.97 2.22 3.86
C MET A 161 13.08 3.42 4.24
N GLN A 162 11.77 3.22 4.38
CA GLN A 162 10.84 4.25 4.86
C GLN A 162 11.09 4.61 6.34
N ALA A 163 11.42 3.64 7.17
CA ALA A 163 11.77 3.86 8.56
C ALA A 163 13.12 4.61 8.73
N GLY A 164 14.00 4.49 7.75
CA GLY A 164 15.32 5.12 7.77
C GLY A 164 16.18 4.63 8.95
N GLU A 165 16.55 5.52 9.84
CA GLU A 165 17.34 5.19 11.04
C GLU A 165 16.47 4.72 12.22
N ASN A 166 15.16 4.80 12.10
CA ASN A 166 14.26 4.37 13.16
C ASN A 166 14.13 2.84 13.19
N ASN A 167 14.02 2.29 14.38
CA ASN A 167 13.75 0.87 14.54
C ASN A 167 12.32 0.55 14.07
N THR A 168 12.19 -0.44 13.20
CA THR A 168 10.90 -0.99 12.80
C THR A 168 10.62 -2.25 13.61
N PRO A 169 9.59 -2.26 14.47
CA PRO A 169 9.23 -3.46 15.24
C PRO A 169 8.94 -4.64 14.30
N LYS A 170 9.40 -5.84 14.66
CA LYS A 170 9.16 -7.05 13.86
C LYS A 170 7.67 -7.30 13.62
N GLU A 171 6.85 -7.10 14.65
CA GLU A 171 5.40 -7.22 14.56
C GLU A 171 4.80 -6.29 13.50
N SER A 172 5.29 -5.04 13.41
CA SER A 172 4.89 -4.10 12.37
C SER A 172 5.27 -4.60 10.98
N ILE A 173 6.48 -5.12 10.81
CA ILE A 173 6.90 -5.71 9.52
C ILE A 173 6.02 -6.90 9.17
N LEU A 174 5.74 -7.79 10.14
CA LEU A 174 4.92 -8.97 9.95
C LEU A 174 3.53 -8.58 9.43
N THR A 175 2.87 -7.67 10.14
CA THR A 175 1.53 -7.19 9.81
C THR A 175 1.48 -6.52 8.44
N HIS A 176 2.44 -5.64 8.14
CA HIS A 176 2.47 -4.92 6.86
C HIS A 176 2.80 -5.82 5.66
N VAL A 177 3.62 -6.85 5.84
CA VAL A 177 4.08 -7.69 4.72
C VAL A 177 3.21 -8.93 4.54
N TRP A 178 2.68 -9.52 5.62
CA TRP A 178 1.89 -10.75 5.56
C TRP A 178 0.41 -10.59 5.91
N GLY A 179 0.01 -9.53 6.63
CA GLY A 179 -1.38 -9.29 7.05
C GLY A 179 -1.67 -9.81 8.45
N PHE A 180 -2.83 -9.39 8.98
CA PHE A 180 -3.27 -9.80 10.32
C PHE A 180 -3.64 -11.28 10.41
N ASP A 181 -4.27 -11.82 9.37
CA ASP A 181 -4.82 -13.18 9.36
C ASP A 181 -3.84 -14.22 8.79
N SER A 182 -2.55 -13.86 8.68
CA SER A 182 -1.58 -14.79 8.13
C SER A 182 -0.97 -15.66 9.23
N ASP A 183 -0.74 -16.96 8.93
CA ASP A 183 0.03 -17.88 9.76
C ASP A 183 1.53 -17.55 9.79
N ALA A 184 1.92 -16.39 9.27
CA ALA A 184 3.31 -15.96 9.25
C ALA A 184 3.79 -15.63 10.67
N VAL A 185 4.96 -16.12 11.02
CA VAL A 185 5.61 -15.93 12.30
C VAL A 185 6.89 -15.08 12.14
N GLU A 186 7.42 -14.55 13.23
CA GLU A 186 8.64 -13.71 13.21
C GLU A 186 9.81 -14.35 12.45
N ASN A 187 9.91 -15.67 12.45
CA ASN A 187 10.94 -16.39 11.70
C ASN A 187 10.88 -16.12 10.18
N ASN A 188 9.70 -15.81 9.64
CA ASN A 188 9.56 -15.44 8.23
C ASN A 188 10.32 -14.14 7.92
N ILE A 189 10.26 -13.14 8.82
CA ILE A 189 10.99 -11.89 8.67
C ILE A 189 12.50 -12.16 8.61
N GLU A 190 13.02 -12.97 9.52
CA GLU A 190 14.45 -13.29 9.60
C GLU A 190 14.96 -13.98 8.33
N VAL A 191 14.13 -14.83 7.73
CA VAL A 191 14.43 -15.47 6.44
C VAL A 191 14.59 -14.43 5.34
N TYR A 192 13.64 -13.51 5.20
CA TYR A 192 13.69 -12.47 4.16
C TYR A 192 14.80 -11.45 4.40
N ILE A 193 15.05 -11.06 5.65
CA ILE A 193 16.22 -10.28 6.02
C ILE A 193 17.52 -11.02 5.65
N GLY A 194 17.56 -12.34 5.88
CA GLY A 194 18.68 -13.18 5.44
C GLY A 194 18.90 -13.16 3.93
N PHE A 195 17.82 -13.21 3.14
CA PHE A 195 17.92 -13.10 1.68
C PHE A 195 18.42 -11.73 1.24
N LEU A 196 17.92 -10.64 1.84
CA LEU A 196 18.39 -9.28 1.58
C LEU A 196 19.87 -9.10 1.95
N ARG A 197 20.29 -9.59 3.12
CA ARG A 197 21.70 -9.60 3.53
C ARG A 197 22.61 -10.34 2.52
N LYS A 198 22.15 -11.50 2.03
CA LYS A 198 22.88 -12.27 1.03
C LYS A 198 23.04 -11.51 -0.28
N LYS A 199 21.97 -10.81 -0.72
CA LYS A 199 21.99 -9.98 -1.92
C LYS A 199 22.91 -8.76 -1.75
N LEU A 200 22.91 -8.13 -0.59
CA LEU A 200 23.72 -6.97 -0.24
C LEU A 200 25.17 -7.31 0.17
N LYS A 201 25.53 -8.60 0.28
CA LYS A 201 26.85 -9.04 0.70
C LYS A 201 27.94 -8.45 -0.20
N GLY A 202 28.95 -7.85 0.44
CA GLY A 202 30.07 -7.18 -0.25
C GLY A 202 29.80 -5.74 -0.63
N GLN A 203 28.60 -5.19 -0.32
CA GLN A 203 28.30 -3.78 -0.49
C GLN A 203 28.48 -3.04 0.84
N GLN A 204 28.93 -1.78 0.76
CA GLN A 204 28.93 -0.88 1.93
C GLN A 204 27.50 -0.36 2.11
N VAL A 205 26.71 -1.04 2.94
CA VAL A 205 25.37 -0.60 3.33
C VAL A 205 25.51 0.46 4.42
N HIS A 206 24.65 1.48 4.42
CA HIS A 206 24.69 2.58 5.40
C HIS A 206 24.68 2.05 6.85
N ALA A 207 25.50 2.68 7.71
CA ALA A 207 25.72 2.20 9.08
C ALA A 207 24.44 2.15 9.96
N GLY A 208 23.44 3.00 9.68
CA GLY A 208 22.14 3.02 10.39
C GLY A 208 21.35 1.71 10.27
N TRP A 209 21.55 0.94 9.20
CA TRP A 209 20.86 -0.34 9.03
C TRP A 209 21.43 -1.50 9.86
N ARG A 210 22.64 -1.33 10.38
CA ARG A 210 23.24 -2.36 11.28
C ARG A 210 22.51 -2.47 12.61
N GLY A 211 21.82 -1.40 13.04
CA GLY A 211 21.02 -1.39 14.26
C GLY A 211 19.59 -1.93 14.08
N SER A 212 19.04 -1.91 12.86
CA SER A 212 17.69 -2.40 12.54
C SER A 212 17.63 -3.88 12.13
N GLY A 213 18.73 -4.63 12.29
CA GLY A 213 18.77 -6.07 12.04
C GLY A 213 19.14 -6.47 10.60
N LEU A 214 19.58 -5.54 9.73
CA LEU A 214 20.18 -5.83 8.42
C LEU A 214 21.70 -5.91 8.44
#